data_1faa11d174248f434e07ae536ba4dd1a
#
_entry.id   1faa11d174248f434e07ae536ba4dd1a
#
_cell.length_a   1.000
_cell.length_b   1.000
_cell.length_c   1.000
_cell.angle_alpha   90.00
_cell.angle_beta   90.00
_cell.angle_gamma   90.00
#
_symmetry.space_group_name_H-M   'P 1'
#
loop_
_entity.id
_entity.type
_entity.pdbx_description
1 polymer ?
#
loop_
_entity_poly.entity_id
_entity_poly.type
_entity_poly.pdbx_seq_one_letter_code
_entity_poly.pdbx_strand_id
1 'polypeptide(L)'
;MRTDVIFNTDAASGLGRLPDNSIDCIVTSPPYWQLRDYGLSPILFGGRQDCEHDFDDYAICRSCGGWLGQLGQEPSREMFLEHLVGIFDECCRVLKSTGTLWVNLGDSYSKLNKYNRPDDWPPGKNVHCLKTLRVDLSMHRIPHKSLCNIPGLFAEMMILRGWILRNEIIWYKPSAVPTPVKDRF
;
A
#
# COMPACT_ATOMS: atom_id res chain seq x y z
N MET A 1 -2.14 18.50 25.51
CA MET A 1 -2.61 18.23 24.13
C MET A 1 -4.09 18.55 24.03
N ARG A 2 -4.58 19.18 22.95
CA ARG A 2 -6.02 19.37 22.75
C ARG A 2 -6.67 18.01 22.45
N THR A 3 -7.75 17.67 23.13
CA THR A 3 -8.59 16.51 22.88
C THR A 3 -9.81 16.92 22.03
N ASP A 4 -10.44 15.96 21.38
CA ASP A 4 -11.67 16.17 20.59
C ASP A 4 -11.49 17.15 19.42
N VAL A 5 -10.39 17.02 18.70
CA VAL A 5 -10.02 17.89 17.56
C VAL A 5 -9.96 17.07 16.27
N ILE A 6 -10.57 17.60 15.21
CA ILE A 6 -10.41 17.08 13.85
C ILE A 6 -9.36 17.93 13.14
N PHE A 7 -8.30 17.28 12.64
CA PHE A 7 -7.29 17.93 11.82
C PHE A 7 -7.62 17.67 10.34
N ASN A 8 -7.87 18.73 9.58
CA ASN A 8 -8.00 18.65 8.13
C ASN A 8 -6.59 18.71 7.48
N THR A 9 -5.93 17.58 7.45
CA THR A 9 -4.58 17.42 6.88
C THR A 9 -4.35 15.96 6.47
N ASP A 10 -3.31 15.70 5.66
CA ASP A 10 -2.85 14.34 5.43
C ASP A 10 -2.25 13.71 6.70
N ALA A 11 -2.14 12.37 6.69
CA ALA A 11 -1.72 11.62 7.87
C ALA A 11 -0.27 11.95 8.27
N ALA A 12 0.66 12.07 7.33
CA ALA A 12 2.06 12.34 7.62
C ALA A 12 2.25 13.72 8.27
N SER A 13 1.63 14.76 7.65
CA SER A 13 1.65 16.12 8.21
C SER A 13 0.94 16.22 9.56
N GLY A 14 -0.14 15.45 9.74
CA GLY A 14 -0.88 15.40 11.00
C GLY A 14 -0.07 14.76 12.11
N LEU A 15 0.54 13.61 11.87
CA LEU A 15 1.40 12.89 12.81
C LEU A 15 2.60 13.73 13.22
N GLY A 16 3.25 14.45 12.28
CA GLY A 16 4.38 15.33 12.56
C GLY A 16 4.09 16.44 13.56
N ARG A 17 2.82 16.77 13.82
CA ARG A 17 2.40 17.78 14.83
C ARG A 17 2.18 17.18 16.22
N LEU A 18 2.17 15.87 16.34
CA LEU A 18 1.93 15.18 17.60
C LEU A 18 3.26 14.94 18.34
N PRO A 19 3.30 15.14 19.67
CA PRO A 19 4.46 14.80 20.46
C PRO A 19 4.76 13.29 20.47
N ASP A 20 6.02 12.93 20.67
CA ASP A 20 6.41 11.56 20.90
C ASP A 20 5.70 10.97 22.11
N ASN A 21 5.41 9.67 22.08
CA ASN A 21 4.83 8.93 23.21
C ASN A 21 3.56 9.57 23.81
N SER A 22 2.71 10.15 22.96
CA SER A 22 1.53 10.91 23.41
C SER A 22 0.20 10.22 23.15
N ILE A 23 0.17 9.21 22.27
CA ILE A 23 -1.05 8.53 21.79
C ILE A 23 -1.15 7.13 22.43
N ASP A 24 -2.32 6.79 22.94
CA ASP A 24 -2.59 5.49 23.53
C ASP A 24 -3.04 4.45 22.51
N CYS A 25 -3.77 4.87 21.48
CA CYS A 25 -4.30 3.96 20.47
C CYS A 25 -4.46 4.68 19.12
N ILE A 26 -4.08 4.00 18.05
CA ILE A 26 -4.33 4.41 16.66
C ILE A 26 -5.23 3.37 16.01
N VAL A 27 -6.32 3.82 15.39
CA VAL A 27 -7.21 2.97 14.59
C VAL A 27 -7.35 3.62 13.22
N THR A 28 -7.08 2.86 12.17
CA THR A 28 -7.09 3.39 10.80
C THR A 28 -7.49 2.36 9.76
N SER A 29 -7.97 2.87 8.63
CA SER A 29 -8.18 2.12 7.39
C SER A 29 -7.54 2.92 6.26
N PRO A 30 -6.26 2.67 5.94
CA PRO A 30 -5.58 3.41 4.87
C PRO A 30 -6.22 3.10 3.51
N PRO A 31 -5.96 3.88 2.47
CA PRO A 31 -6.34 3.55 1.11
C PRO A 31 -5.86 2.15 0.73
N TYR A 32 -6.73 1.35 0.12
CA TYR A 32 -6.36 0.01 -0.36
C TYR A 32 -5.75 0.10 -1.75
N TRP A 33 -4.73 -0.68 -2.01
CA TRP A 33 -3.99 -0.63 -3.26
C TRP A 33 -4.87 -0.91 -4.48
N GLN A 34 -4.87 0.03 -5.45
CA GLN A 34 -5.62 0.00 -6.71
C GLN A 34 -7.13 -0.24 -6.58
N LEU A 35 -7.72 0.10 -5.41
CA LEU A 35 -9.14 -0.07 -5.21
C LEU A 35 -9.94 1.17 -5.59
N ARG A 36 -9.50 2.35 -5.16
CA ARG A 36 -10.19 3.62 -5.39
C ARG A 36 -9.21 4.74 -5.74
N ASP A 37 -9.64 5.56 -6.71
CA ASP A 37 -9.09 6.89 -6.91
C ASP A 37 -9.98 7.89 -6.15
N TYR A 38 -9.38 8.66 -5.27
CA TYR A 38 -10.09 9.69 -4.48
C TYR A 38 -10.07 11.06 -5.15
N GLY A 39 -9.42 11.19 -6.30
CA GLY A 39 -9.29 12.45 -7.03
C GLY A 39 -8.53 13.54 -6.27
N LEU A 40 -7.63 13.15 -5.37
CA LEU A 40 -6.80 14.07 -4.60
C LEU A 40 -5.66 14.61 -5.46
N SER A 41 -5.20 15.81 -5.13
CA SER A 41 -3.97 16.33 -5.71
C SER A 41 -2.81 15.39 -5.40
N PRO A 42 -1.98 15.03 -6.40
CA PRO A 42 -0.84 14.15 -6.18
C PRO A 42 0.17 14.81 -5.26
N ILE A 43 0.79 14.01 -4.40
CA ILE A 43 1.90 14.41 -3.54
C ILE A 43 3.13 13.58 -3.87
N LEU A 44 4.31 14.09 -3.52
CA LEU A 44 5.56 13.38 -3.71
C LEU A 44 5.78 12.40 -2.55
N PHE A 45 5.93 11.12 -2.87
CA PHE A 45 6.35 10.09 -1.94
C PHE A 45 7.81 9.72 -2.18
N GLY A 46 8.61 9.68 -1.12
CA GLY A 46 10.04 9.39 -1.21
C GLY A 46 10.81 10.44 -2.01
N GLY A 47 11.99 10.04 -2.52
CA GLY A 47 12.84 10.94 -3.29
C GLY A 47 13.56 11.99 -2.42
N ARG A 48 14.10 13.01 -3.08
CA ARG A 48 14.82 14.11 -2.43
C ARG A 48 14.09 15.42 -2.67
N GLN A 49 13.93 16.23 -1.64
CA GLN A 49 13.24 17.52 -1.71
C GLN A 49 13.97 18.58 -2.57
N ASP A 50 15.30 18.45 -2.70
CA ASP A 50 16.16 19.35 -3.49
C ASP A 50 16.33 18.91 -4.95
N CYS A 51 15.58 17.92 -5.40
CA CYS A 51 15.67 17.38 -6.74
C CYS A 51 14.80 18.16 -7.74
N GLU A 52 15.38 18.55 -8.87
CA GLU A 52 14.60 18.93 -10.06
C GLU A 52 14.00 17.68 -10.67
N HIS A 53 12.73 17.41 -10.33
CA HIS A 53 12.09 16.16 -10.69
C HIS A 53 11.80 16.04 -12.18
N ASP A 54 12.42 15.05 -12.84
CA ASP A 54 12.08 14.57 -14.20
C ASP A 54 11.31 13.25 -14.07
N PHE A 55 10.00 13.31 -14.25
CA PHE A 55 9.13 12.16 -14.09
C PHE A 55 8.99 11.34 -15.37
N ASP A 56 9.01 10.03 -15.22
CA ASP A 56 8.68 9.10 -16.30
C ASP A 56 7.16 8.91 -16.48
N ASP A 57 6.76 8.01 -17.36
CA ASP A 57 5.34 7.71 -17.65
C ASP A 57 4.58 7.11 -16.45
N TYR A 58 5.28 6.69 -15.41
CA TYR A 58 4.75 6.16 -14.16
C TYR A 58 4.76 7.18 -13.04
N ALA A 59 5.09 8.44 -13.35
CA ALA A 59 5.30 9.51 -12.39
C ALA A 59 6.40 9.21 -11.36
N ILE A 60 7.40 8.42 -11.73
CA ILE A 60 8.59 8.15 -10.94
C ILE A 60 9.71 9.06 -11.43
N CYS A 61 10.36 9.79 -10.53
CA CYS A 61 11.47 10.65 -10.86
C CYS A 61 12.71 9.83 -11.25
N ARG A 62 13.21 10.02 -12.46
CA ARG A 62 14.41 9.33 -13.00
C ARG A 62 15.68 9.61 -12.20
N SER A 63 15.74 10.76 -11.52
CA SER A 63 16.94 11.20 -10.80
C SER A 63 16.98 10.74 -9.34
N CYS A 64 15.83 10.71 -8.63
CA CYS A 64 15.80 10.42 -7.20
C CYS A 64 14.85 9.29 -6.79
N GLY A 65 14.10 8.72 -7.73
CA GLY A 65 13.15 7.63 -7.46
C GLY A 65 11.87 8.06 -6.75
N GLY A 66 11.70 9.36 -6.45
CA GLY A 66 10.46 9.85 -5.84
C GLY A 66 9.27 9.64 -6.76
N TRP A 67 8.14 9.25 -6.20
CA TRP A 67 6.89 9.04 -6.95
C TRP A 67 5.87 10.13 -6.66
N LEU A 68 5.28 10.68 -7.72
CA LEU A 68 4.25 11.70 -7.62
C LEU A 68 2.87 11.07 -7.82
N GLY A 69 2.06 11.00 -6.76
CA GLY A 69 0.76 10.37 -6.86
C GLY A 69 -0.07 10.43 -5.59
N GLN A 70 -1.06 9.55 -5.51
CA GLN A 70 -1.97 9.40 -4.40
C GLN A 70 -1.77 8.01 -3.77
N LEU A 71 -1.59 7.93 -2.46
CA LEU A 71 -1.46 6.66 -1.74
C LEU A 71 -2.58 5.68 -2.13
N GLY A 72 -2.21 4.47 -2.50
CA GLY A 72 -3.10 3.43 -3.02
C GLY A 72 -3.19 3.39 -4.54
N GLN A 73 -2.51 4.30 -5.26
CA GLN A 73 -2.44 4.31 -6.72
C GLN A 73 -1.03 4.02 -7.27
N GLU A 74 -0.14 3.57 -6.42
CA GLU A 74 1.24 3.24 -6.80
C GLU A 74 1.27 2.21 -7.94
N PRO A 75 2.23 2.31 -8.87
CA PRO A 75 2.36 1.40 -10.00
C PRO A 75 2.70 -0.04 -9.59
N SER A 76 3.31 -0.24 -8.42
CA SER A 76 3.64 -1.56 -7.88
C SER A 76 3.16 -1.74 -6.44
N ARG A 77 2.90 -3.01 -6.07
CA ARG A 77 2.53 -3.39 -4.71
C ARG A 77 3.63 -3.05 -3.70
N GLU A 78 4.86 -3.29 -4.10
CA GLU A 78 6.05 -3.06 -3.28
C GLU A 78 6.17 -1.58 -2.92
N MET A 79 6.03 -0.69 -3.91
CA MET A 79 6.05 0.76 -3.70
C MET A 79 4.92 1.21 -2.77
N PHE A 80 3.71 0.68 -2.98
CA PHE A 80 2.59 0.97 -2.08
C PHE A 80 2.89 0.58 -0.63
N LEU A 81 3.43 -0.63 -0.43
CA LEU A 81 3.76 -1.11 0.91
C LEU A 81 4.86 -0.28 1.57
N GLU A 82 5.90 0.12 0.83
CA GLU A 82 6.96 0.99 1.34
C GLU A 82 6.44 2.36 1.76
N HIS A 83 5.62 3.00 0.93
CA HIS A 83 5.00 4.29 1.26
C HIS A 83 4.08 4.17 2.48
N LEU A 84 3.26 3.11 2.50
CA LEU A 84 2.34 2.87 3.61
C LEU A 84 3.11 2.67 4.92
N VAL A 85 4.10 1.78 4.95
CA VAL A 85 4.89 1.49 6.13
C VAL A 85 5.66 2.73 6.61
N GLY A 86 6.16 3.56 5.68
CA GLY A 86 6.80 4.84 6.04
C GLY A 86 5.90 5.78 6.85
N ILE A 87 4.59 5.79 6.58
CA ILE A 87 3.63 6.55 7.40
C ILE A 87 3.51 5.94 8.80
N PHE A 88 3.55 4.61 8.91
CA PHE A 88 3.46 3.92 10.20
C PHE A 88 4.73 4.02 11.06
N ASP A 89 5.89 4.38 10.50
CA ASP A 89 7.07 4.75 11.29
C ASP A 89 6.77 5.97 12.18
N GLU A 90 6.05 6.97 11.65
CA GLU A 90 5.59 8.12 12.43
C GLU A 90 4.52 7.72 13.46
N CYS A 91 3.67 6.75 13.16
CA CYS A 91 2.74 6.20 14.14
C CYS A 91 3.49 5.57 15.34
N CYS A 92 4.61 4.89 15.08
CA CYS A 92 5.45 4.32 16.14
C CYS A 92 6.02 5.41 17.07
N ARG A 93 6.47 6.52 16.49
CA ARG A 93 7.02 7.66 17.27
C ARG A 93 5.99 8.25 18.23
N VAL A 94 4.77 8.46 17.77
CA VAL A 94 3.72 9.12 18.56
C VAL A 94 3.03 8.20 19.56
N LEU A 95 3.04 6.88 19.33
CA LEU A 95 2.46 5.90 20.25
C LEU A 95 3.30 5.79 21.53
N LYS A 96 2.61 5.67 22.65
CA LYS A 96 3.22 5.27 23.92
C LYS A 96 3.77 3.84 23.83
N SER A 97 4.69 3.49 24.70
CA SER A 97 5.26 2.13 24.78
C SER A 97 4.22 1.03 25.05
N THR A 98 3.09 1.39 25.65
CA THR A 98 1.93 0.53 25.87
C THR A 98 0.84 0.72 24.84
N GLY A 99 1.06 1.60 23.86
CA GLY A 99 0.07 1.98 22.85
C GLY A 99 -0.21 0.84 21.87
N THR A 100 -1.37 0.88 21.24
CA THR A 100 -1.81 -0.12 20.27
C THR A 100 -2.15 0.50 18.92
N LEU A 101 -1.86 -0.24 17.85
CA LEU A 101 -2.20 0.11 16.48
C LEU A 101 -3.17 -0.92 15.92
N TRP A 102 -4.28 -0.44 15.35
CA TRP A 102 -5.30 -1.24 14.69
C TRP A 102 -5.43 -0.80 13.24
N VAL A 103 -5.14 -1.70 12.32
CA VAL A 103 -5.17 -1.40 10.89
C VAL A 103 -6.18 -2.30 10.20
N ASN A 104 -7.19 -1.70 9.58
CA ASN A 104 -8.08 -2.41 8.68
C ASN A 104 -7.54 -2.25 7.25
N LEU A 105 -7.04 -3.33 6.67
CA LEU A 105 -6.42 -3.33 5.35
C LEU A 105 -7.01 -4.45 4.51
N GLY A 106 -7.56 -4.10 3.35
CA GLY A 106 -8.09 -5.08 2.40
C GLY A 106 -7.04 -5.53 1.41
N ASP A 107 -7.23 -6.76 0.93
CA ASP A 107 -6.43 -7.29 -0.16
C ASP A 107 -7.08 -7.01 -1.53
N SER A 108 -6.32 -7.16 -2.58
CA SER A 108 -6.76 -7.03 -3.96
C SER A 108 -6.25 -8.18 -4.81
N TYR A 109 -6.85 -8.36 -5.98
CA TYR A 109 -6.38 -9.32 -6.97
C TYR A 109 -5.63 -8.61 -8.07
N SER A 110 -4.52 -9.19 -8.49
CA SER A 110 -3.74 -8.70 -9.63
C SER A 110 -4.59 -8.64 -10.89
N LYS A 111 -4.62 -7.47 -11.53
CA LYS A 111 -5.32 -7.21 -12.78
C LYS A 111 -4.27 -6.97 -13.87
N LEU A 112 -4.59 -7.38 -15.10
CA LEU A 112 -3.82 -6.94 -16.26
C LEU A 112 -4.14 -5.45 -16.49
N ASN A 113 -3.15 -4.62 -16.32
CA ASN A 113 -3.21 -3.20 -16.66
C ASN A 113 -2.02 -2.84 -17.56
N LYS A 114 -1.92 -1.57 -17.98
CA LYS A 114 -0.84 -1.10 -18.84
C LYS A 114 0.56 -1.26 -18.23
N TYR A 115 0.65 -1.45 -16.91
CA TYR A 115 1.92 -1.52 -16.17
C TYR A 115 2.42 -2.96 -15.96
N ASN A 116 1.52 -3.95 -15.96
CA ASN A 116 1.89 -5.35 -15.69
C ASN A 116 1.51 -6.31 -16.84
N ARG A 117 1.15 -5.76 -18.02
CA ARG A 117 0.91 -6.56 -19.22
C ARG A 117 2.25 -6.78 -19.94
N PRO A 118 2.72 -8.02 -20.11
CA PRO A 118 3.83 -8.31 -20.98
C PRO A 118 3.48 -7.93 -22.44
N ASP A 119 4.42 -7.35 -23.17
CA ASP A 119 4.20 -6.93 -24.58
C ASP A 119 3.87 -8.12 -25.50
N ASP A 120 4.29 -9.33 -25.11
CA ASP A 120 4.09 -10.60 -25.81
C ASP A 120 2.90 -11.42 -25.30
N TRP A 121 2.03 -10.84 -24.44
CA TRP A 121 0.91 -11.57 -23.85
C TRP A 121 -0.17 -11.88 -24.89
N PRO A 122 -0.43 -13.17 -25.19
CA PRO A 122 -1.43 -13.54 -26.18
C PRO A 122 -2.84 -13.19 -25.68
N PRO A 123 -3.68 -12.51 -26.48
CA PRO A 123 -5.02 -12.20 -26.08
C PRO A 123 -5.85 -13.48 -25.88
N GLY A 124 -6.51 -13.59 -24.73
CA GLY A 124 -7.51 -14.62 -24.45
C GLY A 124 -7.01 -15.95 -23.89
N LYS A 125 -5.73 -16.13 -23.58
CA LYS A 125 -5.25 -17.37 -22.95
C LYS A 125 -5.14 -17.26 -21.43
N ASN A 126 -5.89 -18.09 -20.72
CA ASN A 126 -5.65 -18.35 -19.29
C ASN A 126 -4.40 -19.24 -19.18
N VAL A 127 -3.28 -18.66 -18.76
CA VAL A 127 -2.06 -19.44 -18.57
C VAL A 127 -2.08 -20.08 -17.20
N HIS A 128 -2.39 -21.37 -17.15
CA HIS A 128 -2.47 -22.12 -15.88
C HIS A 128 -1.12 -22.42 -15.24
N CYS A 129 -0.03 -22.34 -15.95
CA CYS A 129 1.32 -22.43 -15.41
C CYS A 129 2.35 -22.14 -16.51
N LEU A 130 3.10 -21.05 -16.35
CA LEU A 130 4.29 -20.82 -17.16
C LEU A 130 5.47 -21.52 -16.49
N LYS A 131 5.67 -22.79 -16.81
CA LYS A 131 6.81 -23.59 -16.29
C LYS A 131 8.20 -23.11 -16.72
N THR A 132 8.30 -22.07 -17.53
CA THR A 132 9.53 -21.65 -18.20
C THR A 132 9.85 -20.16 -18.19
N LEU A 133 9.09 -19.33 -17.50
CA LEU A 133 9.55 -17.97 -17.27
C LEU A 133 10.59 -18.00 -16.15
N ARG A 134 11.85 -17.73 -16.51
CA ARG A 134 12.81 -17.23 -15.52
C ARG A 134 12.18 -16.01 -14.89
N VAL A 135 11.72 -16.15 -13.65
CA VAL A 135 11.21 -15.02 -12.88
C VAL A 135 12.41 -14.10 -12.68
N ASP A 136 12.43 -13.03 -13.43
CA ASP A 136 13.31 -11.92 -13.09
C ASP A 136 12.76 -11.33 -11.80
N LEU A 137 13.41 -11.67 -10.69
CA LEU A 137 13.04 -11.22 -9.34
C LEU A 137 13.17 -9.71 -9.16
N SER A 138 13.76 -8.99 -10.13
CA SER A 138 13.90 -7.54 -10.11
C SER A 138 12.58 -6.79 -10.43
N MET A 139 11.60 -7.49 -11.03
CA MET A 139 10.26 -6.98 -11.25
C MET A 139 9.26 -8.02 -10.74
N HIS A 140 8.85 -7.92 -9.50
CA HIS A 140 7.87 -8.79 -8.86
C HIS A 140 6.49 -8.68 -9.55
N ARG A 141 6.36 -9.29 -10.71
CA ARG A 141 5.09 -9.35 -11.43
C ARG A 141 4.20 -10.38 -10.75
N ILE A 142 3.21 -9.89 -10.05
CA ILE A 142 2.16 -10.75 -9.49
C ILE A 142 1.39 -11.34 -10.67
N PRO A 143 1.29 -12.67 -10.79
CA PRO A 143 0.54 -13.29 -11.89
C PRO A 143 -0.89 -12.76 -11.94
N HIS A 144 -1.41 -12.57 -13.15
CA HIS A 144 -2.79 -12.13 -13.32
C HIS A 144 -3.76 -13.05 -12.56
N LYS A 145 -4.73 -12.46 -11.86
CA LYS A 145 -5.72 -13.12 -10.99
C LYS A 145 -5.18 -13.66 -9.67
N SER A 146 -3.91 -13.51 -9.38
CA SER A 146 -3.38 -13.85 -8.05
C SER A 146 -3.87 -12.87 -7.00
N LEU A 147 -4.11 -13.36 -5.80
CA LEU A 147 -4.25 -12.53 -4.62
C LEU A 147 -2.93 -11.81 -4.37
N CYS A 148 -2.98 -10.51 -4.08
CA CYS A 148 -1.78 -9.69 -3.92
C CYS A 148 -1.11 -9.87 -2.57
N ASN A 149 -1.83 -10.43 -1.58
CA ASN A 149 -1.35 -10.67 -0.22
C ASN A 149 -0.87 -9.39 0.48
N ILE A 150 -1.59 -8.28 0.25
CA ILE A 150 -1.25 -6.98 0.82
C ILE A 150 -1.22 -7.00 2.36
N PRO A 151 -2.26 -7.51 3.08
CA PRO A 151 -2.25 -7.50 4.55
C PRO A 151 -1.11 -8.33 5.14
N GLY A 152 -0.82 -9.51 4.57
CA GLY A 152 0.25 -10.38 5.06
C GLY A 152 1.63 -9.75 4.88
N LEU A 153 1.91 -9.19 3.71
CA LEU A 153 3.18 -8.49 3.43
C LEU A 153 3.34 -7.23 4.28
N PHE A 154 2.26 -6.47 4.45
CA PHE A 154 2.26 -5.31 5.34
C PHE A 154 2.62 -5.71 6.77
N ALA A 155 1.98 -6.76 7.31
CA ALA A 155 2.28 -7.26 8.64
C ALA A 155 3.75 -7.70 8.78
N GLU A 156 4.31 -8.41 7.78
CA GLU A 156 5.71 -8.83 7.76
C GLU A 156 6.65 -7.62 7.74
N MET A 157 6.40 -6.64 6.88
CA MET A 157 7.21 -5.41 6.82
C MET A 157 7.15 -4.62 8.14
N MET A 158 6.00 -4.56 8.80
CA MET A 158 5.85 -3.93 10.10
C MET A 158 6.67 -4.65 11.18
N ILE A 159 6.66 -5.99 11.18
CA ILE A 159 7.50 -6.79 12.09
C ILE A 159 8.99 -6.48 11.88
N LEU A 160 9.45 -6.43 10.63
CA LEU A 160 10.84 -6.09 10.31
C LEU A 160 11.24 -4.68 10.76
N ARG A 161 10.28 -3.78 10.94
CA ARG A 161 10.46 -2.44 11.52
C ARG A 161 10.29 -2.37 13.03
N GLY A 162 10.21 -3.51 13.72
CA GLY A 162 10.17 -3.61 15.18
C GLY A 162 8.78 -3.61 15.80
N TRP A 163 7.71 -3.65 15.01
CA TRP A 163 6.37 -3.80 15.52
C TRP A 163 6.11 -5.23 16.01
N ILE A 164 5.22 -5.38 16.98
CA ILE A 164 4.80 -6.68 17.50
C ILE A 164 3.41 -6.99 16.97
N LEU A 165 3.31 -7.93 16.03
CA LEU A 165 2.03 -8.45 15.58
C LEU A 165 1.39 -9.29 16.68
N ARG A 166 0.26 -8.83 17.21
CA ARG A 166 -0.47 -9.52 18.28
C ARG A 166 -1.54 -10.45 17.74
N ASN A 167 -2.34 -9.96 16.80
CA ASN A 167 -3.46 -10.70 16.22
C ASN A 167 -3.69 -10.30 14.77
N GLU A 168 -4.17 -11.24 14.00
CA GLU A 168 -4.83 -11.02 12.71
C GLU A 168 -6.30 -11.33 12.89
N ILE A 169 -7.18 -10.36 12.54
CA ILE A 169 -8.62 -10.45 12.71
C ILE A 169 -9.29 -10.43 11.35
N ILE A 170 -9.98 -11.50 11.02
CA ILE A 170 -10.72 -11.60 9.77
C ILE A 170 -12.02 -10.81 9.87
N TRP A 171 -12.18 -9.79 9.03
CA TRP A 171 -13.44 -9.06 8.90
C TRP A 171 -14.42 -9.88 8.07
N TYR A 172 -15.23 -10.67 8.72
CA TYR A 172 -16.24 -11.50 8.07
C TYR A 172 -17.48 -10.69 7.69
N LYS A 173 -17.89 -10.77 6.40
CA LYS A 173 -19.12 -10.18 5.87
C LYS A 173 -20.09 -11.28 5.48
N PRO A 174 -21.16 -11.55 6.25
CA PRO A 174 -22.12 -12.60 5.93
C PRO A 174 -22.95 -12.29 4.67
N SER A 175 -23.08 -11.02 4.31
CA SER A 175 -23.85 -10.52 3.16
C SER A 175 -22.97 -9.86 2.10
N ALA A 176 -21.78 -10.41 1.84
CA ALA A 176 -20.93 -9.87 0.79
C ALA A 176 -21.62 -9.97 -0.57
N VAL A 177 -21.55 -8.90 -1.38
CA VAL A 177 -22.06 -8.92 -2.74
C VAL A 177 -21.28 -9.95 -3.55
N PRO A 178 -21.96 -10.90 -4.24
CA PRO A 178 -21.27 -11.89 -5.06
C PRO A 178 -20.40 -11.21 -6.13
N THR A 179 -19.18 -11.67 -6.25
CA THR A 179 -18.28 -11.20 -7.30
C THR A 179 -18.60 -11.96 -8.60
N PRO A 180 -18.83 -11.29 -9.75
CA PRO A 180 -19.23 -11.96 -10.99
C PRO A 180 -18.09 -12.75 -11.66
N VAL A 181 -16.94 -12.87 -11.06
CA VAL A 181 -15.80 -13.63 -11.56
C VAL A 181 -15.92 -15.11 -11.15
N LYS A 182 -15.66 -16.00 -12.10
CA LYS A 182 -15.82 -17.45 -11.94
C LYS A 182 -14.54 -18.18 -11.51
N ASP A 183 -13.48 -17.46 -11.21
CA ASP A 183 -12.14 -17.98 -10.92
C ASP A 183 -11.72 -17.83 -9.44
N ARG A 184 -12.70 -17.55 -8.57
CA ARG A 184 -12.52 -17.38 -7.12
C ARG A 184 -13.62 -18.10 -6.37
N PHE A 185 -13.29 -18.59 -5.19
CA PHE A 185 -14.21 -19.28 -4.29
C PHE A 185 -14.94 -18.30 -3.39
#